data_45388efa0ad2c8cfd1a0c9bd4aca4ab2
#
_entry.id   45388efa0ad2c8cfd1a0c9bd4aca4ab2
#
_cell.length_a   1.000
_cell.length_b   1.000
_cell.length_c   1.000
_cell.angle_alpha   90.00
_cell.angle_beta   90.00
_cell.angle_gamma   90.00
#
_symmetry.space_group_name_H-M   'P 1'
#
loop_
_entity.id
_entity.type
_entity.pdbx_description
1 polymer ?
#
loop_
_entity_poly.entity_id
_entity_poly.type
_entity_poly.pdbx_seq_one_letter_code
_entity_poly.pdbx_strand_id
1 'polypeptide(L)'
;TVAALALRYYGIPARYVEGFTVKTAENENVSVTDENAGAWVEVYQDGVGWLPLALTPGLESLAPEQTESGIKPVGAGEGKGSGPRVTEGQEPEQDDAEQSEDPDNTPDGGQRTGLLAKPAFWILLVVGILLLLVLFILIRHHIILKNRQKTFDDPDNSESVSSLFSDAAKLLSALGFDRNGGSMLTLYGPISGRFGEETANTFRTMVFLNEKALFSSKTPDDPEREMMRNFHGTVLNLLKTNTKWPRKLRLKWLNCLY
;
A
#
# COMPACT_ATOMS: atom_id res chain seq x y z
N THR A 1 7.35 -12.05 -17.61
CA THR A 1 8.14 -11.90 -16.35
C THR A 1 9.61 -11.64 -16.62
N VAL A 2 10.28 -12.44 -17.46
CA VAL A 2 11.72 -12.27 -17.78
C VAL A 2 12.00 -10.90 -18.41
N ALA A 3 11.18 -10.47 -19.36
CA ALA A 3 11.34 -9.18 -20.02
C ALA A 3 11.25 -7.99 -19.03
N ALA A 4 10.29 -8.02 -18.11
CA ALA A 4 10.19 -6.97 -17.08
C ALA A 4 11.41 -6.92 -16.17
N LEU A 5 11.99 -8.08 -15.82
CA LEU A 5 13.22 -8.16 -15.03
C LEU A 5 14.43 -7.65 -15.81
N ALA A 6 14.54 -8.01 -17.09
CA ALA A 6 15.61 -7.53 -17.96
C ALA A 6 15.57 -6.01 -18.12
N LEU A 7 14.40 -5.43 -18.38
CA LEU A 7 14.22 -3.99 -18.50
C LEU A 7 14.63 -3.27 -17.20
N ARG A 8 14.20 -3.79 -16.04
CA ARG A 8 14.57 -3.24 -14.73
C ARG A 8 16.07 -3.33 -14.48
N TYR A 9 16.73 -4.40 -14.92
CA TYR A 9 18.18 -4.55 -14.82
C TYR A 9 18.93 -3.44 -15.58
N TYR A 10 18.39 -2.98 -16.71
CA TYR A 10 18.92 -1.85 -17.47
C TYR A 10 18.41 -0.48 -17.01
N GLY A 11 17.73 -0.41 -15.85
CA GLY A 11 17.24 0.84 -15.29
C GLY A 11 15.98 1.38 -15.96
N ILE A 12 15.30 0.59 -16.80
CA ILE A 12 14.05 0.97 -17.44
C ILE A 12 12.90 0.56 -16.53
N PRO A 13 12.08 1.51 -16.02
CA PRO A 13 10.92 1.19 -15.22
C PRO A 13 9.93 0.33 -16.02
N ALA A 14 9.73 -0.90 -15.59
CA ALA A 14 8.85 -1.86 -16.25
C ALA A 14 8.01 -2.61 -15.23
N ARG A 15 6.79 -3.00 -15.60
CA ARG A 15 5.90 -3.82 -14.79
C ARG A 15 5.29 -4.96 -15.60
N TYR A 16 5.04 -6.05 -14.92
CA TYR A 16 4.26 -7.17 -15.44
C TYR A 16 2.79 -6.91 -15.12
N VAL A 17 1.93 -7.11 -16.08
CA VAL A 17 0.49 -6.88 -15.99
C VAL A 17 -0.25 -8.12 -16.47
N GLU A 18 -1.27 -8.50 -15.74
CA GLU A 18 -2.25 -9.54 -16.11
C GLU A 18 -3.61 -8.87 -16.31
N GLY A 19 -4.36 -9.31 -17.30
CA GLY A 19 -5.66 -8.74 -17.62
C GLY A 19 -6.34 -9.44 -18.77
N PHE A 20 -7.34 -8.79 -19.34
CA PHE A 20 -8.10 -9.29 -20.48
C PHE A 20 -7.92 -8.37 -21.67
N THR A 21 -7.70 -8.95 -22.85
CA THR A 21 -7.62 -8.23 -24.11
C THR A 21 -8.84 -8.53 -24.94
N VAL A 22 -9.64 -7.49 -25.23
CA VAL A 22 -10.82 -7.61 -26.07
C VAL A 22 -10.81 -6.53 -27.15
N LYS A 23 -11.26 -6.89 -28.35
CA LYS A 23 -11.51 -5.90 -29.40
C LYS A 23 -12.88 -5.29 -29.14
N THR A 24 -12.90 -3.98 -28.95
CA THR A 24 -14.14 -3.22 -28.74
C THR A 24 -14.47 -2.42 -29.99
N ALA A 25 -15.76 -2.37 -30.37
CA ALA A 25 -16.29 -1.41 -31.34
C ALA A 25 -17.21 -0.42 -30.61
N GLU A 26 -17.43 0.73 -31.22
CA GLU A 26 -18.34 1.73 -30.65
C GLU A 26 -19.74 1.15 -30.46
N ASN A 27 -20.32 1.30 -29.25
CA ASN A 27 -21.67 0.85 -28.88
C ASN A 27 -21.89 -0.66 -28.90
N GLU A 28 -20.85 -1.47 -28.78
CA GLU A 28 -20.98 -2.92 -28.67
C GLU A 28 -20.70 -3.42 -27.24
N ASN A 29 -21.54 -4.34 -26.77
CA ASN A 29 -21.30 -5.08 -25.54
C ASN A 29 -20.42 -6.29 -25.86
N VAL A 30 -19.19 -6.29 -25.40
CA VAL A 30 -18.25 -7.40 -25.58
C VAL A 30 -18.26 -8.31 -24.36
N SER A 31 -18.49 -9.60 -24.59
CA SER A 31 -18.36 -10.60 -23.54
C SER A 31 -16.87 -10.92 -23.32
N VAL A 32 -16.42 -10.79 -22.09
CA VAL A 32 -15.05 -11.13 -21.69
C VAL A 32 -15.05 -12.55 -21.14
N THR A 33 -14.26 -13.43 -21.75
CA THR A 33 -14.12 -14.84 -21.33
C THR A 33 -12.68 -15.11 -20.88
N ASP A 34 -12.45 -16.27 -20.28
CA ASP A 34 -11.11 -16.67 -19.85
C ASP A 34 -10.12 -16.79 -21.03
N GLU A 35 -10.61 -17.00 -22.26
CA GLU A 35 -9.80 -17.01 -23.47
C GLU A 35 -9.19 -15.63 -23.80
N ASN A 36 -9.80 -14.56 -23.29
CA ASN A 36 -9.29 -13.20 -23.43
C ASN A 36 -8.21 -12.85 -22.39
N ALA A 37 -7.95 -13.75 -21.44
CA ALA A 37 -6.94 -13.54 -20.43
C ALA A 37 -5.54 -13.50 -21.06
N GLY A 38 -4.76 -12.53 -20.65
CA GLY A 38 -3.41 -12.33 -21.16
C GLY A 38 -2.49 -11.68 -20.13
N ALA A 39 -1.21 -11.72 -20.44
CA ALA A 39 -0.20 -11.07 -19.63
C ALA A 39 0.81 -10.38 -20.54
N TRP A 40 1.17 -9.16 -20.17
CA TRP A 40 2.13 -8.34 -20.94
C TRP A 40 3.07 -7.56 -20.03
N VAL A 41 4.02 -6.89 -20.63
CA VAL A 41 4.91 -5.98 -19.92
C VAL A 41 4.57 -4.56 -20.33
N GLU A 42 4.57 -3.66 -19.35
CA GLU A 42 4.46 -2.24 -19.59
C GLU A 42 5.76 -1.55 -19.16
N VAL A 43 6.15 -0.52 -19.92
CA VAL A 43 7.27 0.36 -19.62
C VAL A 43 6.75 1.77 -19.32
N TYR A 44 7.40 2.45 -18.40
CA TYR A 44 7.05 3.83 -18.08
C TYR A 44 7.77 4.79 -19.03
N GLN A 45 7.02 5.68 -19.64
CA GLN A 45 7.55 6.77 -20.49
C GLN A 45 7.13 8.12 -19.91
N ASP A 46 8.11 9.00 -19.74
CA ASP A 46 7.88 10.35 -19.23
C ASP A 46 6.86 11.12 -20.07
N GLY A 47 5.87 11.70 -19.39
CA GLY A 47 4.81 12.50 -20.03
C GLY A 47 3.67 11.69 -20.67
N VAL A 48 3.81 10.36 -20.76
CA VAL A 48 2.79 9.46 -21.35
C VAL A 48 2.24 8.50 -20.28
N GLY A 49 3.10 7.99 -19.40
CA GLY A 49 2.76 6.98 -18.41
C GLY A 49 3.19 5.57 -18.82
N TRP A 50 2.40 4.58 -18.45
CA TRP A 50 2.68 3.16 -18.72
C TRP A 50 2.20 2.77 -20.12
N LEU A 51 3.12 2.28 -20.93
CA LEU A 51 2.86 1.81 -22.28
C LEU A 51 3.05 0.30 -22.37
N PRO A 52 2.10 -0.42 -22.98
CA PRO A 52 2.25 -1.86 -23.20
C PRO A 52 3.36 -2.12 -24.23
N LEU A 53 4.19 -3.11 -23.92
CA LEU A 53 5.26 -3.58 -24.80
C LEU A 53 4.85 -4.92 -25.41
N ALA A 54 4.66 -4.97 -26.71
CA ALA A 54 4.23 -6.16 -27.45
C ALA A 54 5.37 -7.17 -27.59
N LEU A 55 5.66 -7.88 -26.49
CA LEU A 55 6.66 -8.96 -26.45
C LEU A 55 6.02 -10.36 -26.46
N THR A 56 4.71 -10.44 -26.34
CA THR A 56 3.97 -11.69 -26.31
C THR A 56 3.27 -11.87 -27.65
N PRO A 57 3.47 -12.99 -28.36
CA PRO A 57 2.75 -13.28 -29.60
C PRO A 57 1.22 -13.22 -29.39
N GLY A 58 0.49 -12.61 -30.29
CA GLY A 58 -0.96 -12.41 -30.20
C GLY A 58 -1.41 -11.16 -29.47
N LEU A 59 -0.51 -10.38 -28.88
CA LEU A 59 -0.80 -9.12 -28.21
C LEU A 59 -0.31 -7.89 -28.99
N GLU A 60 -0.02 -8.05 -30.27
CA GLU A 60 0.45 -6.97 -31.16
C GLU A 60 -0.55 -5.82 -31.25
N SER A 61 -1.83 -6.10 -31.04
CA SER A 61 -2.90 -5.08 -31.04
C SER A 61 -2.83 -4.12 -29.84
N LEU A 62 -2.03 -4.42 -28.81
CA LEU A 62 -1.80 -3.53 -27.66
C LEU A 62 -0.64 -2.56 -27.91
N ALA A 63 0.18 -2.79 -28.93
CA ALA A 63 1.24 -1.87 -29.28
C ALA A 63 0.61 -0.55 -29.77
N PRO A 64 1.03 0.62 -29.26
CA PRO A 64 0.68 1.88 -29.89
C PRO A 64 1.16 1.82 -31.35
N GLU A 65 0.34 2.31 -32.28
CA GLU A 65 0.74 2.38 -33.71
C GLU A 65 2.08 3.12 -33.80
N GLN A 66 3.15 2.33 -33.99
CA GLN A 66 4.48 2.89 -34.16
C GLN A 66 4.56 3.42 -35.61
N THR A 67 4.64 4.72 -35.72
CA THR A 67 5.17 5.36 -36.95
C THR A 67 6.56 4.76 -37.18
N GLU A 68 6.74 4.14 -38.35
CA GLU A 68 7.90 3.36 -38.72
C GLU A 68 9.23 4.08 -38.42
N SER A 69 9.98 3.55 -37.47
CA SER A 69 11.41 3.79 -37.40
C SER A 69 12.08 2.48 -37.04
N GLY A 70 12.70 1.86 -38.04
CA GLY A 70 13.13 0.47 -38.07
C GLY A 70 14.12 0.06 -36.97
N ILE A 71 13.73 -0.94 -36.22
CA ILE A 71 14.66 -1.88 -35.57
C ILE A 71 14.10 -3.28 -35.81
N LYS A 72 14.79 -4.07 -36.66
CA LYS A 72 14.46 -5.47 -36.89
C LYS A 72 14.89 -6.31 -35.69
N PRO A 73 14.05 -7.21 -35.14
CA PRO A 73 14.45 -8.13 -34.10
C PRO A 73 15.35 -9.24 -34.64
N VAL A 74 16.46 -9.47 -33.95
CA VAL A 74 17.36 -10.63 -34.15
C VAL A 74 16.76 -11.84 -33.45
N GLY A 75 16.75 -12.96 -34.14
CA GLY A 75 16.04 -14.20 -33.91
C GLY A 75 16.11 -14.82 -32.52
N ALA A 76 14.99 -15.45 -32.19
CA ALA A 76 14.80 -16.28 -31.03
C ALA A 76 15.47 -17.66 -31.21
N GLY A 77 16.34 -18.03 -30.26
CA GLY A 77 16.83 -19.38 -30.11
C GLY A 77 15.98 -20.17 -29.13
N GLU A 78 15.52 -21.32 -29.54
CA GLU A 78 14.78 -22.27 -28.72
C GLU A 78 15.67 -22.83 -27.60
N GLY A 79 15.20 -22.76 -26.38
CA GLY A 79 15.81 -23.38 -25.20
C GLY A 79 14.77 -24.11 -24.36
N LYS A 80 14.73 -25.43 -24.54
CA LYS A 80 14.02 -26.40 -23.71
C LYS A 80 14.72 -26.56 -22.37
N GLY A 81 14.01 -26.45 -21.24
CA GLY A 81 14.60 -26.70 -19.93
C GLY A 81 13.57 -26.93 -18.84
N SER A 82 13.55 -28.16 -18.39
CA SER A 82 12.78 -28.79 -17.34
C SER A 82 12.78 -28.07 -15.99
N GLY A 83 11.66 -28.09 -15.29
CA GLY A 83 11.54 -27.67 -13.90
C GLY A 83 12.06 -28.71 -12.91
N PRO A 84 12.37 -28.33 -11.71
CA PRO A 84 12.48 -29.23 -10.58
C PRO A 84 11.34 -29.10 -9.57
N ARG A 85 10.95 -30.25 -9.18
CA ARG A 85 9.97 -30.76 -8.24
C ARG A 85 10.20 -30.27 -6.82
N VAL A 86 9.09 -29.87 -6.16
CA VAL A 86 9.01 -29.60 -4.74
C VAL A 86 9.05 -30.91 -3.96
N THR A 87 9.82 -30.95 -2.89
CA THR A 87 9.79 -32.01 -1.88
C THR A 87 9.34 -31.43 -0.56
N GLU A 88 8.26 -32.01 -0.09
CA GLU A 88 7.68 -31.91 1.25
C GLU A 88 8.59 -32.56 2.31
N GLY A 89 8.55 -32.03 3.52
CA GLY A 89 9.23 -32.64 4.67
C GLY A 89 8.94 -31.87 5.96
N GLN A 90 7.88 -32.24 6.62
CA GLN A 90 7.76 -32.84 7.96
C GLN A 90 8.15 -31.99 9.18
N GLU A 91 7.10 -31.72 9.97
CA GLU A 91 7.16 -31.46 11.42
C GLU A 91 7.75 -32.66 12.18
N PRO A 92 8.23 -32.45 13.38
CA PRO A 92 7.91 -33.37 14.45
C PRO A 92 7.31 -32.75 15.72
N GLU A 93 6.50 -33.59 16.27
CA GLU A 93 5.65 -33.53 17.43
C GLU A 93 6.38 -33.29 18.76
N GLN A 94 5.52 -32.88 19.67
CA GLN A 94 5.50 -32.89 21.14
C GLN A 94 6.31 -34.03 21.82
N ASP A 95 6.78 -33.72 23.01
CA ASP A 95 6.65 -34.62 24.15
C ASP A 95 6.50 -33.90 25.50
N ASP A 96 5.51 -34.41 26.24
CA ASP A 96 5.13 -34.15 27.62
C ASP A 96 6.12 -34.76 28.61
N ALA A 97 6.20 -34.22 29.82
CA ALA A 97 6.29 -34.95 31.09
C ALA A 97 6.28 -33.91 32.27
N GLU A 98 5.22 -33.84 32.96
CA GLU A 98 4.85 -34.47 34.25
C GLU A 98 5.75 -34.17 35.46
N GLN A 99 5.08 -33.50 36.37
CA GLN A 99 4.91 -33.75 37.83
C GLN A 99 6.12 -34.03 38.73
N SER A 100 6.18 -33.26 39.82
CA SER A 100 5.92 -33.78 41.20
C SER A 100 6.13 -32.70 42.24
N GLU A 101 5.08 -32.45 42.97
CA GLU A 101 4.86 -32.56 44.43
C GLU A 101 5.75 -31.75 45.39
N ASP A 102 4.98 -31.02 46.17
CA ASP A 102 5.19 -30.43 47.47
C ASP A 102 5.83 -31.40 48.52
N PRO A 103 6.51 -30.94 49.58
CA PRO A 103 5.74 -30.53 50.77
C PRO A 103 6.33 -29.41 51.62
N ASP A 104 5.39 -28.62 52.19
CA ASP A 104 5.32 -28.16 53.57
C ASP A 104 6.60 -27.83 54.34
N ASN A 105 6.76 -26.54 54.60
CA ASN A 105 7.32 -26.08 55.88
C ASN A 105 6.91 -24.64 56.19
N THR A 106 5.90 -24.47 57.01
CA THR A 106 5.77 -23.27 57.86
C THR A 106 6.78 -23.38 59.00
N PRO A 107 7.40 -22.25 59.43
CA PRO A 107 6.84 -21.53 60.53
C PRO A 107 7.01 -19.99 60.54
N ASP A 108 5.99 -19.37 61.07
CA ASP A 108 6.00 -18.32 62.07
C ASP A 108 6.57 -16.94 61.78
N GLY A 109 5.68 -15.98 62.00
CA GLY A 109 5.98 -14.79 62.76
C GLY A 109 6.67 -13.63 62.03
N GLY A 110 5.93 -12.93 61.22
CA GLY A 110 6.34 -11.59 60.86
C GLY A 110 5.18 -10.83 60.26
N GLN A 111 4.42 -10.10 61.07
CA GLN A 111 3.47 -9.09 60.60
C GLN A 111 4.17 -8.01 59.78
N ARG A 112 4.53 -8.35 58.56
CA ARG A 112 4.70 -7.37 57.50
C ARG A 112 3.30 -7.11 56.97
N THR A 113 2.60 -6.17 57.60
CA THR A 113 1.39 -5.55 57.03
C THR A 113 1.81 -4.87 55.74
N GLY A 114 1.94 -5.70 54.72
CA GLY A 114 2.42 -5.27 53.40
C GLY A 114 1.46 -4.23 52.85
N LEU A 115 2.00 -3.11 52.45
CA LEU A 115 1.35 -2.10 51.65
C LEU A 115 0.56 -2.72 50.48
N LEU A 116 0.96 -3.92 50.03
CA LEU A 116 0.34 -4.75 49.02
C LEU A 116 -1.04 -5.33 49.37
N ALA A 117 -1.37 -5.43 50.68
CA ALA A 117 -2.65 -5.98 51.13
C ALA A 117 -3.79 -4.95 51.19
N LYS A 118 -3.52 -3.67 50.95
CA LYS A 118 -4.54 -2.61 50.96
C LYS A 118 -5.16 -2.49 49.56
N PRO A 119 -6.50 -2.58 49.41
CA PRO A 119 -7.16 -2.42 48.11
C PRO A 119 -6.83 -1.07 47.44
N ALA A 120 -6.55 -0.04 48.23
CA ALA A 120 -6.09 1.26 47.75
C ALA A 120 -4.76 1.21 46.96
N PHE A 121 -3.83 0.30 47.34
CA PHE A 121 -2.57 0.12 46.58
C PHE A 121 -2.81 -0.43 45.18
N TRP A 122 -3.69 -1.41 45.04
CA TRP A 122 -4.04 -1.97 43.73
C TRP A 122 -4.76 -0.98 42.83
N ILE A 123 -5.64 -0.14 43.43
CA ILE A 123 -6.30 0.95 42.69
C ILE A 123 -5.27 1.97 42.18
N LEU A 124 -4.33 2.40 43.04
CA LEU A 124 -3.26 3.32 42.68
C LEU A 124 -2.35 2.73 41.60
N LEU A 125 -2.03 1.44 41.66
CA LEU A 125 -1.23 0.73 40.66
C LEU A 125 -1.94 0.68 39.33
N VAL A 126 -3.24 0.33 39.32
CA VAL A 126 -4.04 0.32 38.07
C VAL A 126 -4.15 1.72 37.45
N VAL A 127 -4.39 2.74 38.25
CA VAL A 127 -4.41 4.14 37.79
C VAL A 127 -3.04 4.55 37.25
N GLY A 128 -1.95 4.18 37.89
CA GLY A 128 -0.59 4.43 37.43
C GLY A 128 -0.30 3.79 36.05
N ILE A 129 -0.69 2.52 35.87
CA ILE A 129 -0.56 1.82 34.61
C ILE A 129 -1.40 2.50 33.51
N LEU A 130 -2.64 2.90 33.83
CA LEU A 130 -3.50 3.61 32.90
C LEU A 130 -2.89 4.95 32.45
N LEU A 131 -2.33 5.73 33.39
CA LEU A 131 -1.65 6.98 33.07
C LEU A 131 -0.42 6.77 32.20
N LEU A 132 0.39 5.75 32.49
CA LEU A 132 1.54 5.39 31.63
C LEU A 132 1.11 4.98 30.24
N LEU A 133 0.01 4.23 30.09
CA LEU A 133 -0.54 3.83 28.81
C LEU A 133 -1.04 5.05 28.01
N VAL A 134 -1.74 5.98 28.65
CA VAL A 134 -2.16 7.23 28.03
C VAL A 134 -0.94 8.05 27.59
N LEU A 135 0.05 8.19 28.47
CA LEU A 135 1.30 8.91 28.17
C LEU A 135 2.04 8.27 26.98
N PHE A 136 2.12 6.94 26.94
CA PHE A 136 2.71 6.20 25.82
C PHE A 136 1.97 6.48 24.48
N ILE A 137 0.63 6.48 24.50
CA ILE A 137 -0.17 6.80 23.32
C ILE A 137 0.10 8.24 22.83
N LEU A 138 0.18 9.19 23.76
CA LEU A 138 0.46 10.60 23.44
C LEU A 138 1.85 10.79 22.82
N ILE A 139 2.88 10.17 23.43
CA ILE A 139 4.26 10.24 22.92
C ILE A 139 4.33 9.59 21.54
N ARG A 140 3.78 8.38 21.38
CA ARG A 140 3.73 7.68 20.09
C ARG A 140 3.05 8.53 19.02
N HIS A 141 1.89 9.11 19.33
CA HIS A 141 1.16 9.98 18.42
C HIS A 141 2.01 11.20 17.99
N HIS A 142 2.65 11.86 18.95
CA HIS A 142 3.50 13.02 18.67
C HIS A 142 4.70 12.66 17.77
N ILE A 143 5.38 11.55 18.06
CA ILE A 143 6.53 11.09 17.25
C ILE A 143 6.12 10.77 15.83
N ILE A 144 5.00 10.02 15.64
CA ILE A 144 4.53 9.63 14.32
C ILE A 144 4.15 10.86 13.48
N LEU A 145 3.41 11.80 14.06
CA LEU A 145 3.03 13.03 13.35
C LEU A 145 4.26 13.88 12.97
N LYS A 146 5.21 14.03 13.88
CA LYS A 146 6.45 14.79 13.61
C LYS A 146 7.27 14.15 12.50
N ASN A 147 7.44 12.82 12.52
CA ASN A 147 8.17 12.11 11.48
C ASN A 147 7.46 12.22 10.12
N ARG A 148 6.12 12.08 10.11
CA ARG A 148 5.32 12.25 8.89
C ARG A 148 5.48 13.65 8.29
N GLN A 149 5.36 14.69 9.11
CA GLN A 149 5.52 16.06 8.64
C GLN A 149 6.94 16.30 8.08
N LYS A 150 7.96 15.74 8.71
CA LYS A 150 9.32 15.81 8.18
C LYS A 150 9.46 15.18 6.79
N THR A 151 8.78 14.07 6.53
CA THR A 151 8.78 13.42 5.21
C THR A 151 7.94 14.22 4.18
N PHE A 152 6.86 14.86 4.60
CA PHE A 152 6.06 15.73 3.72
C PHE A 152 6.79 17.01 3.31
N ASP A 153 7.69 17.49 4.16
CA ASP A 153 8.49 18.69 3.94
C ASP A 153 9.93 18.34 3.46
N ASP A 154 10.10 17.11 2.93
CA ASP A 154 11.38 16.68 2.36
C ASP A 154 11.81 17.63 1.22
N PRO A 155 13.09 18.01 1.14
CA PRO A 155 13.61 18.83 0.05
C PRO A 155 13.55 18.12 -1.32
N ASP A 156 13.52 16.78 -1.34
CA ASP A 156 13.24 16.02 -2.56
C ASP A 156 11.73 15.99 -2.83
N ASN A 157 11.34 16.65 -3.91
CA ASN A 157 9.96 16.71 -4.34
C ASN A 157 9.38 15.32 -4.66
N SER A 158 10.20 14.38 -5.16
CA SER A 158 9.75 13.02 -5.47
C SER A 158 9.38 12.26 -4.20
N GLU A 159 10.22 12.33 -3.17
CA GLU A 159 9.96 11.70 -1.87
C GLU A 159 8.74 12.34 -1.18
N SER A 160 8.67 13.68 -1.19
CA SER A 160 7.55 14.43 -0.63
C SER A 160 6.22 14.06 -1.30
N VAL A 161 6.15 14.06 -2.64
CA VAL A 161 4.94 13.72 -3.41
C VAL A 161 4.51 12.27 -3.16
N SER A 162 5.45 11.32 -3.20
CA SER A 162 5.17 9.91 -2.97
C SER A 162 4.66 9.64 -1.55
N SER A 163 5.25 10.29 -0.54
CA SER A 163 4.83 10.15 0.84
C SER A 163 3.45 10.75 1.10
N LEU A 164 3.15 11.94 0.54
CA LEU A 164 1.83 12.57 0.60
C LEU A 164 0.76 11.69 -0.06
N PHE A 165 1.05 11.12 -1.23
CA PHE A 165 0.14 10.22 -1.92
C PHE A 165 -0.10 8.92 -1.14
N SER A 166 0.96 8.30 -0.60
CA SER A 166 0.87 7.10 0.23
C SER A 166 -0.02 7.34 1.46
N ASP A 167 0.10 8.50 2.08
CA ASP A 167 -0.75 8.87 3.21
C ASP A 167 -2.20 9.14 2.79
N ALA A 168 -2.43 9.84 1.68
CA ALA A 168 -3.76 10.04 1.11
C ALA A 168 -4.44 8.70 0.77
N ALA A 169 -3.69 7.72 0.27
CA ALA A 169 -4.19 6.37 0.02
C ALA A 169 -4.64 5.67 1.31
N LYS A 170 -3.91 5.83 2.43
CA LYS A 170 -4.34 5.32 3.75
C LYS A 170 -5.61 5.99 4.24
N LEU A 171 -5.76 7.30 4.00
CA LEU A 171 -6.98 8.03 4.33
C LEU A 171 -8.18 7.55 3.50
N LEU A 172 -7.98 7.27 2.20
CA LEU A 172 -9.00 6.70 1.32
C LEU A 172 -9.41 5.29 1.77
N SER A 173 -8.44 4.44 2.15
CA SER A 173 -8.74 3.13 2.74
C SER A 173 -9.55 3.26 4.05
N ALA A 174 -9.22 4.22 4.91
CA ALA A 174 -10.00 4.52 6.11
C ALA A 174 -11.43 5.00 5.79
N LEU A 175 -11.68 5.60 4.62
CA LEU A 175 -13.01 5.93 4.11
C LEU A 175 -13.76 4.72 3.54
N GLY A 176 -13.09 3.58 3.36
CA GLY A 176 -13.63 2.34 2.82
C GLY A 176 -13.37 2.14 1.32
N PHE A 177 -12.39 2.86 0.76
CA PHE A 177 -11.93 2.66 -0.62
C PHE A 177 -10.68 1.77 -0.60
N ASP A 178 -10.86 0.46 -0.58
CA ASP A 178 -9.77 -0.48 -0.57
C ASP A 178 -9.42 -0.96 -1.99
N ARG A 179 -8.13 -0.95 -2.27
CA ARG A 179 -7.56 -1.46 -3.50
C ARG A 179 -7.45 -3.00 -3.40
N ASN A 180 -8.39 -3.74 -3.92
CA ASN A 180 -8.41 -5.21 -3.94
C ASN A 180 -7.32 -5.81 -4.85
N GLY A 181 -6.05 -5.45 -4.60
CA GLY A 181 -4.89 -5.93 -5.37
C GLY A 181 -4.67 -5.26 -6.74
N GLY A 182 -5.62 -4.47 -7.24
CA GLY A 182 -5.55 -3.79 -8.54
C GLY A 182 -4.77 -2.48 -8.53
N SER A 183 -4.78 -1.79 -9.67
CA SER A 183 -4.24 -0.43 -9.80
C SER A 183 -5.00 0.57 -8.92
N MET A 184 -4.35 1.65 -8.49
CA MET A 184 -5.03 2.75 -7.80
C MET A 184 -6.16 3.36 -8.63
N LEU A 185 -6.06 3.32 -9.95
CA LEU A 185 -7.07 3.84 -10.87
C LEU A 185 -8.42 3.11 -10.77
N THR A 186 -8.47 1.87 -10.26
CA THR A 186 -9.72 1.15 -10.02
C THR A 186 -10.63 1.87 -9.01
N LEU A 187 -10.07 2.73 -8.18
CA LEU A 187 -10.83 3.53 -7.21
C LEU A 187 -11.53 4.73 -7.85
N TYR A 188 -11.26 5.06 -9.12
CA TYR A 188 -11.88 6.19 -9.80
C TYR A 188 -13.42 6.11 -9.79
N GLY A 189 -13.99 4.98 -10.22
CA GLY A 189 -15.44 4.78 -10.26
C GLY A 189 -16.10 4.90 -8.88
N PRO A 190 -15.64 4.18 -7.85
CA PRO A 190 -16.13 4.32 -6.48
C PRO A 190 -16.02 5.74 -5.91
N ILE A 191 -14.92 6.45 -6.18
CA ILE A 191 -14.71 7.84 -5.73
C ILE A 191 -15.68 8.79 -6.46
N SER A 192 -15.83 8.65 -7.79
CA SER A 192 -16.76 9.45 -8.59
C SER A 192 -18.20 9.26 -8.12
N GLY A 193 -18.62 8.02 -7.86
CA GLY A 193 -19.98 7.73 -7.38
C GLY A 193 -20.29 8.28 -6.00
N ARG A 194 -19.29 8.49 -5.13
CA ARG A 194 -19.49 8.95 -3.76
C ARG A 194 -19.18 10.44 -3.54
N PHE A 195 -18.18 10.97 -4.20
CA PHE A 195 -17.66 12.34 -3.98
C PHE A 195 -17.73 13.23 -5.22
N GLY A 196 -18.25 12.72 -6.32
CA GLY A 196 -18.39 13.44 -7.57
C GLY A 196 -17.19 13.28 -8.52
N GLU A 197 -17.45 13.61 -9.78
CA GLU A 197 -16.50 13.40 -10.86
C GLU A 197 -15.26 14.30 -10.77
N GLU A 198 -15.42 15.53 -10.27
CA GLU A 198 -14.31 16.46 -10.04
C GLU A 198 -13.26 15.88 -9.08
N THR A 199 -13.73 15.31 -7.95
CA THR A 199 -12.85 14.67 -6.97
C THR A 199 -12.14 13.45 -7.56
N ALA A 200 -12.85 12.66 -8.36
CA ALA A 200 -12.29 11.49 -9.02
C ALA A 200 -11.26 11.86 -10.10
N ASN A 201 -11.50 12.93 -10.87
CA ASN A 201 -10.53 13.45 -11.85
C ASN A 201 -9.27 13.97 -11.16
N THR A 202 -9.42 14.70 -10.06
CA THR A 202 -8.29 15.13 -9.23
C THR A 202 -7.51 13.93 -8.71
N PHE A 203 -8.19 12.92 -8.18
CA PHE A 203 -7.55 11.68 -7.73
C PHE A 203 -6.75 11.00 -8.86
N ARG A 204 -7.32 10.89 -10.06
CA ARG A 204 -6.63 10.32 -11.22
C ARG A 204 -5.35 11.09 -11.56
N THR A 205 -5.41 12.42 -11.56
CA THR A 205 -4.23 13.28 -11.78
C THR A 205 -3.16 13.03 -10.71
N MET A 206 -3.56 12.86 -9.44
CA MET A 206 -2.62 12.57 -8.36
C MET A 206 -1.98 11.19 -8.46
N VAL A 207 -2.70 10.20 -9.00
CA VAL A 207 -2.11 8.88 -9.30
C VAL A 207 -0.99 9.02 -10.33
N PHE A 208 -1.22 9.75 -11.43
CA PHE A 208 -0.19 9.98 -12.44
C PHE A 208 1.00 10.81 -11.91
N LEU A 209 0.72 11.79 -11.05
CA LEU A 209 1.78 12.57 -10.42
C LEU A 209 2.65 11.72 -9.49
N ASN A 210 2.05 10.79 -8.75
CA ASN A 210 2.79 9.85 -7.94
C ASN A 210 3.62 8.87 -8.79
N GLU A 211 3.07 8.39 -9.92
CA GLU A 211 3.82 7.56 -10.87
C GLU A 211 5.00 8.34 -11.47
N LYS A 212 4.81 9.63 -11.81
CA LYS A 212 5.90 10.51 -12.23
C LYS A 212 6.99 10.61 -11.16
N ALA A 213 6.61 10.81 -9.88
CA ALA A 213 7.57 10.88 -8.78
C ALA A 213 8.38 9.60 -8.58
N LEU A 214 7.76 8.42 -8.84
CA LEU A 214 8.39 7.12 -8.61
C LEU A 214 9.22 6.61 -9.79
N PHE A 215 8.82 6.93 -11.02
CA PHE A 215 9.33 6.25 -12.21
C PHE A 215 9.91 7.19 -13.26
N SER A 216 9.63 8.49 -13.20
CA SER A 216 10.14 9.48 -14.15
C SER A 216 11.59 9.83 -13.87
N SER A 217 12.35 10.12 -14.92
CA SER A 217 13.67 10.75 -14.82
C SER A 217 13.58 12.22 -14.40
N LYS A 218 12.39 12.82 -14.50
CA LYS A 218 12.12 14.22 -14.12
C LYS A 218 11.43 14.27 -12.76
N THR A 219 12.04 14.95 -11.81
CA THR A 219 11.42 15.20 -10.50
C THR A 219 10.19 16.09 -10.64
N PRO A 220 9.13 15.88 -9.83
CA PRO A 220 8.02 16.82 -9.75
C PRO A 220 8.49 18.22 -9.35
N ASP A 221 7.84 19.24 -9.86
CA ASP A 221 8.12 20.63 -9.50
C ASP A 221 7.36 21.08 -8.23
N ASP A 222 7.66 22.29 -7.74
CA ASP A 222 7.02 22.82 -6.53
C ASP A 222 5.51 23.02 -6.68
N PRO A 223 4.95 23.49 -7.81
CA PRO A 223 3.51 23.52 -8.05
C PRO A 223 2.86 22.13 -7.98
N GLU A 224 3.49 21.12 -8.56
CA GLU A 224 3.00 19.73 -8.54
C GLU A 224 2.99 19.17 -7.11
N ARG A 225 4.03 19.43 -6.33
CA ARG A 225 4.07 19.08 -4.90
C ARG A 225 2.94 19.75 -4.13
N GLU A 226 2.69 21.03 -4.39
CA GLU A 226 1.60 21.77 -3.72
C GLU A 226 0.21 21.22 -4.14
N MET A 227 0.02 20.82 -5.39
CA MET A 227 -1.20 20.13 -5.83
C MET A 227 -1.43 18.84 -5.05
N MET A 228 -0.40 18.03 -4.82
CA MET A 228 -0.48 16.81 -4.03
C MET A 228 -0.80 17.11 -2.56
N ARG A 229 -0.23 18.16 -1.98
CA ARG A 229 -0.51 18.61 -0.62
C ARG A 229 -1.96 19.04 -0.45
N ASN A 230 -2.48 19.80 -1.40
CA ASN A 230 -3.87 20.24 -1.43
C ASN A 230 -4.84 19.05 -1.55
N PHE A 231 -4.51 18.09 -2.41
CA PHE A 231 -5.29 16.87 -2.54
C PHE A 231 -5.30 16.07 -1.22
N HIS A 232 -4.14 15.86 -0.59
CA HIS A 232 -4.06 15.22 0.72
C HIS A 232 -4.94 15.93 1.76
N GLY A 233 -4.91 17.27 1.81
CA GLY A 233 -5.78 18.07 2.67
C GLY A 233 -7.27 17.85 2.38
N THR A 234 -7.64 17.75 1.11
CA THR A 234 -9.02 17.47 0.69
C THR A 234 -9.48 16.09 1.17
N VAL A 235 -8.69 15.05 0.95
CA VAL A 235 -9.01 13.69 1.41
C VAL A 235 -9.13 13.64 2.94
N LEU A 236 -8.25 14.33 3.65
CA LEU A 236 -8.31 14.45 5.11
C LEU A 236 -9.61 15.13 5.59
N ASN A 237 -10.05 16.19 4.92
CA ASN A 237 -11.31 16.86 5.20
C ASN A 237 -12.51 15.94 4.92
N LEU A 238 -12.50 15.21 3.81
CA LEU A 238 -13.52 14.21 3.48
C LEU A 238 -13.61 13.12 4.57
N LEU A 239 -12.47 12.64 5.06
CA LEU A 239 -12.44 11.68 6.17
C LEU A 239 -13.06 12.26 7.44
N LYS A 240 -12.67 13.49 7.82
CA LYS A 240 -13.20 14.17 9.01
C LYS A 240 -14.71 14.42 8.91
N THR A 241 -15.23 14.75 7.74
CA THR A 241 -16.65 15.03 7.53
C THR A 241 -17.48 13.75 7.50
N ASN A 242 -17.00 12.71 6.83
CA ASN A 242 -17.77 11.48 6.58
C ASN A 242 -17.60 10.37 7.64
N THR A 243 -16.85 10.63 8.72
CA THR A 243 -16.59 9.63 9.76
C THR A 243 -17.31 9.97 11.07
N LYS A 244 -17.96 8.98 11.71
CA LYS A 244 -18.62 9.12 13.01
C LYS A 244 -17.60 9.37 14.14
N TRP A 245 -17.98 10.10 15.17
CA TRP A 245 -17.11 10.54 16.27
C TRP A 245 -16.27 9.41 16.94
N PRO A 246 -16.80 8.23 17.32
CA PRO A 246 -15.98 7.19 17.95
C PRO A 246 -14.90 6.64 17.02
N ARG A 247 -15.22 6.52 15.71
CA ARG A 247 -14.24 6.11 14.69
C ARG A 247 -13.18 7.19 14.46
N LYS A 248 -13.54 8.49 14.55
CA LYS A 248 -12.58 9.61 14.49
C LYS A 248 -11.53 9.51 15.60
N LEU A 249 -11.96 9.25 16.83
CA LEU A 249 -11.05 9.05 17.97
C LEU A 249 -10.08 7.91 17.74
N ARG A 250 -10.57 6.76 17.28
CA ARG A 250 -9.73 5.61 16.95
C ARG A 250 -8.73 5.92 15.84
N LEU A 251 -9.16 6.56 14.75
CA LEU A 251 -8.29 6.92 13.62
C LEU A 251 -7.22 7.93 14.04
N LYS A 252 -7.56 8.89 14.90
CA LYS A 252 -6.64 9.90 15.41
C LYS A 252 -5.60 9.30 16.35
N TRP A 253 -6.02 8.59 17.39
CA TRP A 253 -5.15 8.20 18.50
C TRP A 253 -4.50 6.83 18.34
N LEU A 254 -5.22 5.83 17.81
CA LEU A 254 -4.69 4.49 17.58
C LEU A 254 -3.97 4.36 16.25
N ASN A 255 -4.57 4.87 15.17
CA ASN A 255 -4.01 4.77 13.83
C ASN A 255 -3.11 5.96 13.46
N CYS A 256 -3.09 7.04 14.27
CA CYS A 256 -2.28 8.25 14.05
C CYS A 256 -2.43 8.82 12.63
N LEU A 257 -3.66 8.80 12.08
CA LEU A 257 -3.90 9.24 10.70
C LEU A 257 -3.97 10.76 10.55
N TYR A 258 -4.23 11.51 11.63
CA TYR A 258 -4.25 12.97 11.65
C TYR A 258 -4.11 13.50 13.08
#